data_9ba4a61bab37e782b8ccbcc7a9660f23
#
_entry.id   9ba4a61bab37e782b8ccbcc7a9660f23
#
_cell.length_a   1.000
_cell.length_b   1.000
_cell.length_c   1.000
_cell.angle_alpha   90.00
_cell.angle_beta   90.00
_cell.angle_gamma   90.00
#
_symmetry.space_group_name_H-M   'P 1'
#
loop_
_entity.id
_entity.type
_entity.pdbx_description
1 polymer ?
#
loop_
_entity_poly.entity_id
_entity_poly.type
_entity_poly.pdbx_seq_one_letter_code
_entity_poly.pdbx_strand_id
1 'polypeptide(L)'
;MIKKIGIVGGGISGLVTAIFLAREGYKVSIFEKNFLLSETSSKTTKLLHGGLRYLENFHFKEVKNGLNDRHWWLKNFPQHTNKIKISIPFVNLISLDLLKFFFGVKLYALLAGSKSLGNSKLSFIKKNSDNVLSNNYKLELSFFD
;
A
#
# COMPACT_ATOMS: atom_id res chain seq x y z
N MET A 1 35.25 -1.29 -18.34
CA MET A 1 34.18 -1.42 -19.37
C MET A 1 32.83 -1.22 -18.73
N ILE A 2 32.04 -0.25 -19.18
CA ILE A 2 30.66 -0.04 -18.68
C ILE A 2 29.78 -1.21 -19.20
N LYS A 3 29.22 -1.99 -18.32
CA LYS A 3 28.29 -3.07 -18.69
C LYS A 3 26.98 -2.48 -19.19
N LYS A 4 26.50 -3.00 -20.33
CA LYS A 4 25.22 -2.60 -20.94
C LYS A 4 24.15 -3.63 -20.57
N ILE A 5 22.97 -3.17 -20.14
CA ILE A 5 21.85 -4.03 -19.75
C ILE A 5 20.61 -3.60 -20.54
N GLY A 6 19.92 -4.58 -21.13
CA GLY A 6 18.63 -4.41 -21.76
C GLY A 6 17.53 -4.92 -20.83
N ILE A 7 16.46 -4.12 -20.65
CA ILE A 7 15.24 -4.50 -19.90
C ILE A 7 14.09 -4.56 -20.88
N VAL A 8 13.40 -5.67 -20.93
CA VAL A 8 12.19 -5.85 -21.74
C VAL A 8 10.97 -5.60 -20.86
N GLY A 9 10.17 -4.61 -21.26
CA GLY A 9 8.98 -4.16 -20.54
C GLY A 9 9.19 -2.87 -19.76
N GLY A 10 8.42 -1.84 -20.12
CA GLY A 10 8.41 -0.50 -19.52
C GLY A 10 7.35 -0.30 -18.45
N GLY A 11 6.92 -1.36 -17.77
CA GLY A 11 6.05 -1.28 -16.59
C GLY A 11 6.81 -0.82 -15.35
N ILE A 12 6.11 -0.68 -14.20
CA ILE A 12 6.72 -0.17 -12.95
C ILE A 12 7.96 -0.98 -12.53
N SER A 13 7.90 -2.31 -12.64
CA SER A 13 9.02 -3.18 -12.27
C SER A 13 10.26 -2.95 -13.16
N GLY A 14 10.07 -2.85 -14.48
CA GLY A 14 11.16 -2.58 -15.41
C GLY A 14 11.79 -1.21 -15.18
N LEU A 15 10.97 -0.18 -14.96
CA LEU A 15 11.45 1.18 -14.69
C LEU A 15 12.21 1.28 -13.37
N VAL A 16 11.69 0.68 -12.30
CA VAL A 16 12.39 0.66 -10.99
C VAL A 16 13.70 -0.09 -11.08
N THR A 17 13.72 -1.25 -11.73
CA THR A 17 14.95 -2.00 -11.99
C THR A 17 15.98 -1.17 -12.77
N ALA A 18 15.51 -0.44 -13.81
CA ALA A 18 16.39 0.45 -14.59
C ALA A 18 17.02 1.55 -13.73
N ILE A 19 16.23 2.16 -12.84
CA ILE A 19 16.73 3.21 -11.92
C ILE A 19 17.84 2.67 -11.02
N PHE A 20 17.63 1.50 -10.41
CA PHE A 20 18.64 0.90 -9.52
C PHE A 20 19.91 0.54 -10.29
N LEU A 21 19.79 -0.11 -11.45
CA LEU A 21 20.93 -0.48 -12.26
C LEU A 21 21.70 0.75 -12.78
N ALA A 22 20.99 1.82 -13.17
CA ALA A 22 21.64 3.05 -13.58
C ALA A 22 22.41 3.72 -12.43
N ARG A 23 21.88 3.67 -11.20
CA ARG A 23 22.57 4.16 -9.99
C ARG A 23 23.84 3.37 -9.68
N GLU A 24 23.87 2.08 -10.02
CA GLU A 24 25.06 1.21 -9.91
C GLU A 24 26.04 1.39 -11.09
N GLY A 25 25.82 2.36 -11.97
CA GLY A 25 26.73 2.69 -13.06
C GLY A 25 26.57 1.84 -14.33
N TYR A 26 25.50 1.06 -14.45
CA TYR A 26 25.21 0.33 -15.69
C TYR A 26 24.60 1.25 -16.75
N LYS A 27 24.92 1.04 -18.02
CA LYS A 27 24.20 1.64 -19.13
C LYS A 27 22.95 0.82 -19.42
N VAL A 28 21.78 1.36 -19.08
CA VAL A 28 20.50 0.64 -19.20
C VAL A 28 19.71 1.11 -20.41
N SER A 29 19.14 0.16 -21.16
CA SER A 29 18.18 0.43 -22.25
C SER A 29 16.87 -0.32 -21.94
N ILE A 30 15.73 0.37 -22.07
CA ILE A 30 14.40 -0.23 -21.87
C ILE A 30 13.76 -0.41 -23.24
N PHE A 31 13.24 -1.61 -23.47
CA PHE A 31 12.52 -1.98 -24.69
C PHE A 31 11.05 -2.20 -24.32
N GLU A 32 10.19 -1.31 -24.80
CA GLU A 32 8.75 -1.35 -24.58
C GLU A 32 8.04 -1.39 -25.95
N LYS A 33 7.05 -2.27 -26.08
CA LYS A 33 6.29 -2.43 -27.34
C LYS A 33 5.34 -1.26 -27.62
N ASN A 34 4.84 -0.62 -26.55
CA ASN A 34 3.86 0.46 -26.62
C ASN A 34 4.43 1.70 -25.89
N PHE A 35 3.63 2.30 -25.00
CA PHE A 35 4.06 3.41 -24.15
C PHE A 35 4.45 2.90 -22.76
N LEU A 36 5.39 3.59 -22.12
CA LEU A 36 5.77 3.30 -20.75
C LEU A 36 4.54 3.35 -19.82
N LEU A 37 4.43 2.38 -18.93
CA LEU A 37 3.33 2.25 -17.95
C LEU A 37 1.93 2.09 -18.55
N SER A 38 1.77 1.84 -19.85
CA SER A 38 0.46 1.80 -20.52
C SER A 38 -0.41 0.58 -20.20
N GLU A 39 0.21 -0.52 -19.80
CA GLU A 39 -0.48 -1.80 -19.54
C GLU A 39 -0.88 -1.94 -18.06
N THR A 40 -0.60 -3.09 -17.43
CA THR A 40 -0.99 -3.42 -16.05
C THR A 40 -0.66 -2.31 -15.04
N SER A 41 0.50 -1.66 -15.17
CA SER A 41 0.92 -0.59 -14.26
C SER A 41 0.02 0.65 -14.29
N SER A 42 -0.66 0.92 -15.39
CA SER A 42 -1.66 2.00 -15.49
C SER A 42 -3.00 1.64 -14.85
N LYS A 43 -3.33 0.33 -14.78
CA LYS A 43 -4.62 -0.21 -14.35
C LYS A 43 -4.64 -0.68 -12.89
N THR A 44 -3.70 -0.23 -12.08
CA THR A 44 -3.63 -0.52 -10.64
C THR A 44 -4.42 0.51 -9.83
N THR A 45 -4.68 0.22 -8.57
CA THR A 45 -5.29 1.15 -7.60
C THR A 45 -4.38 2.35 -7.27
N LYS A 46 -3.12 2.33 -7.71
CA LYS A 46 -2.07 3.29 -7.35
C LYS A 46 -1.75 3.34 -5.85
N LEU A 47 -2.20 2.34 -5.10
CA LEU A 47 -1.93 2.23 -3.67
C LEU A 47 -0.61 1.49 -3.43
N LEU A 48 0.28 2.12 -2.69
CA LEU A 48 1.50 1.51 -2.15
C LEU A 48 1.20 1.07 -0.72
N HIS A 49 0.72 -0.16 -0.56
CA HIS A 49 0.24 -0.67 0.73
C HIS A 49 1.17 -1.76 1.29
N GLY A 50 1.21 -1.88 2.62
CA GLY A 50 1.97 -2.94 3.28
C GLY A 50 1.28 -4.31 3.29
N GLY A 51 0.10 -4.45 2.67
CA GLY A 51 -0.54 -5.73 2.46
C GLY A 51 -1.21 -6.32 3.71
N LEU A 52 -2.04 -5.56 4.40
CA LEU A 52 -2.79 -6.03 5.59
C LEU A 52 -3.47 -7.39 5.40
N ARG A 53 -3.98 -7.69 4.19
CA ARG A 53 -4.63 -8.98 3.87
C ARG A 53 -3.69 -10.18 4.00
N TYR A 54 -2.39 -10.00 3.84
CA TYR A 54 -1.44 -11.10 3.98
C TYR A 54 -1.33 -11.62 5.42
N LEU A 55 -1.78 -10.83 6.42
CA LEU A 55 -1.85 -11.29 7.81
C LEU A 55 -2.86 -12.41 8.01
N GLU A 56 -3.92 -12.49 7.21
CA GLU A 56 -4.91 -13.56 7.27
C GLU A 56 -4.30 -14.94 7.01
N ASN A 57 -3.23 -14.98 6.22
CA ASN A 57 -2.50 -16.20 5.88
C ASN A 57 -1.14 -16.28 6.58
N PHE A 58 -0.92 -15.48 7.64
CA PHE A 58 0.32 -15.44 8.42
C PHE A 58 1.59 -15.12 7.62
N HIS A 59 1.45 -14.42 6.49
CA HIS A 59 2.56 -14.01 5.63
C HIS A 59 3.25 -12.74 6.17
N PHE A 60 3.81 -12.83 7.37
CA PHE A 60 4.42 -11.69 8.08
C PHE A 60 5.61 -11.09 7.36
N LYS A 61 6.38 -11.90 6.62
CA LYS A 61 7.55 -11.45 5.87
C LYS A 61 7.13 -10.52 4.72
N GLU A 62 6.07 -10.90 4.01
CA GLU A 62 5.50 -10.13 2.89
C GLU A 62 4.95 -8.79 3.40
N VAL A 63 4.25 -8.80 4.54
CA VAL A 63 3.78 -7.58 5.19
C VAL A 63 4.95 -6.66 5.55
N LYS A 64 5.99 -7.21 6.18
CA LYS A 64 7.17 -6.42 6.57
C LYS A 64 7.88 -5.82 5.35
N ASN A 65 8.01 -6.58 4.27
CA ASN A 65 8.58 -6.10 3.02
C ASN A 65 7.73 -4.97 2.42
N GLY A 66 6.41 -5.15 2.29
CA GLY A 66 5.52 -4.12 1.79
C GLY A 66 5.53 -2.83 2.61
N LEU A 67 5.61 -2.94 3.96
CA LEU A 67 5.76 -1.80 4.86
C LEU A 67 7.10 -1.06 4.66
N ASN A 68 8.18 -1.80 4.40
CA ASN A 68 9.49 -1.23 4.08
C ASN A 68 9.46 -0.49 2.75
N ASP A 69 8.88 -1.10 1.72
CA ASP A 69 8.76 -0.52 0.38
C ASP A 69 7.90 0.74 0.42
N ARG A 70 6.75 0.71 1.10
CA ARG A 70 5.89 1.88 1.31
C ARG A 70 6.68 3.03 1.98
N HIS A 71 7.43 2.72 3.06
CA HIS A 71 8.23 3.73 3.76
C HIS A 71 9.31 4.31 2.85
N TRP A 72 9.96 3.46 2.04
CA TRP A 72 10.98 3.89 1.08
C TRP A 72 10.39 4.88 0.06
N TRP A 73 9.21 4.59 -0.49
CA TRP A 73 8.53 5.47 -1.44
C TRP A 73 8.14 6.81 -0.80
N LEU A 74 7.57 6.81 0.38
CA LEU A 74 7.21 8.04 1.11
C LEU A 74 8.43 8.91 1.42
N LYS A 75 9.58 8.28 1.71
CA LYS A 75 10.82 9.00 2.01
C LYS A 75 11.48 9.58 0.75
N ASN A 76 11.51 8.82 -0.34
CA ASN A 76 12.26 9.20 -1.55
C ASN A 76 11.43 9.99 -2.57
N PHE A 77 10.10 9.89 -2.52
CA PHE A 77 9.19 10.57 -3.44
C PHE A 77 8.02 11.27 -2.71
N PRO A 78 8.30 12.15 -1.71
CA PRO A 78 7.26 12.78 -0.91
C PRO A 78 6.33 13.69 -1.72
N GLN A 79 6.77 14.15 -2.90
CA GLN A 79 5.97 14.99 -3.80
C GLN A 79 4.93 14.19 -4.60
N HIS A 80 5.11 12.87 -4.69
CA HIS A 80 4.27 11.97 -5.50
C HIS A 80 3.52 10.93 -4.67
N THR A 81 3.71 10.93 -3.34
CA THR A 81 3.11 9.95 -2.44
C THR A 81 2.46 10.65 -1.25
N ASN A 82 1.23 10.26 -0.93
CA ASN A 82 0.49 10.80 0.20
C ASN A 82 -0.03 9.66 1.06
N LYS A 83 -0.11 9.89 2.37
CA LYS A 83 -0.80 8.97 3.28
C LYS A 83 -2.29 8.97 2.98
N ILE A 84 -2.88 7.80 2.95
CA ILE A 84 -4.33 7.65 2.77
C ILE A 84 -4.94 7.06 4.03
N LYS A 85 -6.08 7.61 4.45
CA LYS A 85 -6.88 7.03 5.53
C LYS A 85 -7.79 5.96 4.93
N ILE A 86 -7.64 4.74 5.40
CA ILE A 86 -8.51 3.61 5.05
C ILE A 86 -9.51 3.42 6.18
N SER A 87 -10.78 3.35 5.84
CA SER A 87 -11.87 3.10 6.79
C SER A 87 -12.60 1.81 6.41
N ILE A 88 -12.73 0.91 7.37
CA ILE A 88 -13.46 -0.36 7.23
C ILE A 88 -14.75 -0.22 8.04
N PRO A 89 -15.92 -0.17 7.39
CA PRO A 89 -17.20 -0.03 8.06
C PRO A 89 -17.74 -1.37 8.56
N PHE A 90 -18.39 -1.37 9.73
CA PHE A 90 -19.02 -2.55 10.34
C PHE A 90 -20.49 -2.27 10.68
N VAL A 91 -21.34 -3.25 10.40
CA VAL A 91 -22.79 -3.20 10.70
C VAL A 91 -23.03 -3.44 12.19
N ASN A 92 -22.34 -4.43 12.76
CA ASN A 92 -22.52 -4.84 14.14
C ASN A 92 -21.47 -4.21 15.04
N LEU A 93 -21.90 -3.82 16.26
CA LEU A 93 -21.03 -3.26 17.30
C LEU A 93 -20.04 -4.30 17.85
N ILE A 94 -20.45 -5.58 17.84
CA ILE A 94 -19.62 -6.70 18.26
C ILE A 94 -19.75 -7.78 17.19
N SER A 95 -18.68 -8.11 16.51
CA SER A 95 -18.60 -9.19 15.54
C SER A 95 -17.20 -9.81 15.53
N LEU A 96 -17.10 -11.07 15.16
CA LEU A 96 -15.80 -11.74 14.97
C LEU A 96 -14.95 -11.02 13.93
N ASP A 97 -15.57 -10.50 12.89
CA ASP A 97 -14.86 -9.73 11.86
C ASP A 97 -14.27 -8.45 12.42
N LEU A 98 -15.03 -7.69 13.22
CA LEU A 98 -14.52 -6.49 13.89
C LEU A 98 -13.29 -6.82 14.76
N LEU A 99 -13.37 -7.87 15.57
CA LEU A 99 -12.25 -8.31 16.41
C LEU A 99 -11.05 -8.71 15.56
N LYS A 100 -11.28 -9.52 14.53
CA LYS A 100 -10.23 -9.97 13.59
C LYS A 100 -9.51 -8.78 12.94
N PHE A 101 -10.26 -7.84 12.39
CA PHE A 101 -9.70 -6.65 11.75
C PHE A 101 -9.02 -5.73 12.76
N PHE A 102 -9.59 -5.54 13.93
CA PHE A 102 -8.99 -4.72 14.99
C PHE A 102 -7.61 -5.26 15.41
N PHE A 103 -7.52 -6.56 15.71
CA PHE A 103 -6.24 -7.19 16.04
C PHE A 103 -5.29 -7.21 14.85
N GLY A 104 -5.79 -7.45 13.63
CA GLY A 104 -5.00 -7.40 12.41
C GLY A 104 -4.36 -6.03 12.19
N VAL A 105 -5.11 -4.95 12.34
CA VAL A 105 -4.59 -3.58 12.19
C VAL A 105 -3.60 -3.22 13.31
N LYS A 106 -3.83 -3.70 14.55
CA LYS A 106 -2.85 -3.54 15.65
C LYS A 106 -1.54 -4.26 15.38
N LEU A 107 -1.63 -5.51 14.92
CA LEU A 107 -0.45 -6.29 14.53
C LEU A 107 0.28 -5.66 13.34
N TYR A 108 -0.46 -5.15 12.36
CA TYR A 108 0.09 -4.42 11.23
C TYR A 108 0.88 -3.17 11.67
N ALA A 109 0.33 -2.39 12.60
CA ALA A 109 1.02 -1.23 13.17
C ALA A 109 2.27 -1.64 13.97
N LEU A 110 2.22 -2.76 14.70
CA LEU A 110 3.36 -3.33 15.42
C LEU A 110 4.48 -3.75 14.46
N LEU A 111 4.13 -4.44 13.36
CA LEU A 111 5.11 -4.84 12.33
C LEU A 111 5.72 -3.63 11.60
N ALA A 112 4.98 -2.54 11.47
CA ALA A 112 5.48 -1.29 10.92
C ALA A 112 6.50 -0.62 11.85
N GLY A 113 6.36 -0.77 13.16
CA GLY A 113 7.23 -0.15 14.17
C GLY A 113 7.36 1.37 13.95
N SER A 114 8.59 1.88 13.85
CA SER A 114 8.87 3.30 13.59
C SER A 114 8.39 3.81 12.23
N LYS A 115 8.01 2.92 11.31
CA LYS A 115 7.48 3.23 9.97
C LYS A 115 5.95 3.30 9.94
N SER A 116 5.30 3.23 11.11
CA SER A 116 3.85 3.40 11.23
C SER A 116 3.43 4.81 10.80
N LEU A 117 2.34 4.92 10.07
CA LEU A 117 1.84 6.20 9.56
C LEU A 117 0.85 6.88 10.51
N GLY A 118 0.54 6.26 11.61
CA GLY A 118 -0.36 6.78 12.65
C GLY A 118 -1.14 5.67 13.36
N ASN A 119 -1.91 6.08 14.34
CA ASN A 119 -2.71 5.16 15.16
C ASN A 119 -4.00 4.76 14.44
N SER A 120 -4.38 3.50 14.59
CA SER A 120 -5.71 3.04 14.21
C SER A 120 -6.76 3.59 15.18
N LYS A 121 -7.94 3.94 14.67
CA LYS A 121 -9.04 4.48 15.46
C LYS A 121 -10.32 3.70 15.17
N LEU A 122 -11.00 3.29 16.23
CA LEU A 122 -12.35 2.77 16.17
C LEU A 122 -13.32 3.91 16.53
N SER A 123 -14.29 4.20 15.70
CA SER A 123 -15.25 5.28 15.90
C SER A 123 -16.65 4.90 15.45
N PHE A 124 -17.66 5.51 16.08
CA PHE A 124 -19.05 5.39 15.63
C PHE A 124 -19.26 6.22 14.37
N ILE A 125 -19.99 5.66 13.41
CA ILE A 125 -20.42 6.40 12.22
C ILE A 125 -21.61 7.26 12.63
N LYS A 126 -21.42 8.58 12.57
CA LYS A 126 -22.52 9.52 12.83
C LYS A 126 -23.52 9.45 11.69
N LYS A 127 -24.82 9.32 12.06
CA LYS A 127 -25.91 9.35 11.08
C LYS A 127 -26.00 10.77 10.50
N ASN A 128 -25.67 10.90 9.23
CA ASN A 128 -25.74 12.16 8.49
C ASN A 128 -26.38 11.88 7.13
N SER A 129 -27.28 12.74 6.67
CA SER A 129 -28.03 12.56 5.42
C SER A 129 -27.13 12.38 4.19
N ASP A 130 -25.94 12.97 4.22
CA ASP A 130 -25.01 12.99 3.10
C ASP A 130 -24.00 11.83 3.12
N ASN A 131 -24.03 10.99 4.17
CA ASN A 131 -23.11 9.87 4.30
C ASN A 131 -23.83 8.55 4.01
N VAL A 132 -23.64 8.03 2.81
CA VAL A 132 -24.21 6.75 2.34
C VAL A 132 -23.91 5.59 3.30
N LEU A 133 -22.75 5.61 3.98
CA LEU A 133 -22.36 4.58 4.93
C LEU A 133 -23.20 4.63 6.23
N SER A 134 -23.76 5.80 6.60
CA SER A 134 -24.47 5.97 7.87
C SER A 134 -25.76 5.18 7.98
N ASN A 135 -26.35 4.75 6.86
CA ASN A 135 -27.64 4.04 6.85
C ASN A 135 -27.52 2.56 7.25
N ASN A 136 -26.38 1.93 6.93
CA ASN A 136 -26.21 0.49 7.09
C ASN A 136 -25.12 0.11 8.09
N TYR A 137 -24.20 1.04 8.43
CA TYR A 137 -23.03 0.77 9.25
C TYR A 137 -23.05 1.60 10.54
N LYS A 138 -22.60 1.00 11.65
CA LYS A 138 -22.59 1.63 12.99
C LYS A 138 -21.20 2.06 13.44
N LEU A 139 -20.18 1.31 13.03
CA LEU A 139 -18.79 1.52 13.41
C LEU A 139 -17.89 1.61 12.19
N GLU A 140 -16.79 2.32 12.33
CA GLU A 140 -15.65 2.26 11.40
C GLU A 140 -14.35 2.01 12.16
N LEU A 141 -13.52 1.13 11.61
CA LEU A 141 -12.12 0.99 11.99
C LEU A 141 -11.28 1.72 10.95
N SER A 142 -10.59 2.76 11.34
CA SER A 142 -9.74 3.53 10.43
C SER A 142 -8.27 3.42 10.81
N PHE A 143 -7.40 3.41 9.78
CA PHE A 143 -5.95 3.44 9.91
C PHE A 143 -5.33 4.14 8.69
N PHE A 144 -4.05 4.45 8.77
CA PHE A 144 -3.30 5.05 7.65
C PHE A 144 -2.40 4.01 6.97
N ASP A 145 -2.39 4.09 5.63
CA ASP A 145 -1.50 3.30 4.81
C ASP A 145 -0.90 4.14 3.67
#